data_6570889b1053928420e48eddced56c1b
#
_entry.id   6570889b1053928420e48eddced56c1b
#
_cell.length_a   1.000
_cell.length_b   1.000
_cell.length_c   1.000
_cell.angle_alpha   90.00
_cell.angle_beta   90.00
_cell.angle_gamma   90.00
#
_symmetry.space_group_name_H-M   'P 1'
#
loop_
_entity.id
_entity.type
_entity.pdbx_description
1 polymer ?
#
loop_
_entity_poly.entity_id
_entity_poly.type
_entity_poly.pdbx_seq_one_letter_code
_entity_poly.pdbx_strand_id
1 'polypeptide(L)'
;MYLEHINGPEDVKKLDAEARAALAQEIRDNLLVMESKHGGHFGPNFGIVEATIALHTVFNSPVDHIVYDVSHQTYPHKMLTGRKQAYMDSALYDSVSPYTDPAETPHDLFKIGHTSTSISLALGLAKARDIMGGKENIIAVIGDGSMSGGEALEGLNVAGELNSNFIIVFNDNQMSIAENHGGMYDQFAELRHTNGAAENNLFKSMGLDYLYVNDGNDIEALIAAFEQVKDSTHPVVVHINTLKGKGYAPAEANKEKWHWHMPFDIQTGQSPASGSSESYASIFAEYALMRAKSDPKFLVLMSAVPALLGLSQERREELGKHYLDVGIAEETAVAMASGAAHAGAHVVWGSSATFIQRTYDQLTQDLALNQNPAVIVGSGSIRGLMAATHQGLSSISMIANIPNMVYLAPSNAEEYIAMLDWALDQDKHPVYIAIPSGPVVHTEGPVRTNFDDLNTYEVTRQGSKVAVLALGDFYDLGEKTVEALSSTLGIEATLVKPYFASGVDQNLLDNLVKDHDVIVTIEDGIIEGGWGQNIASYLGTSSARVLNYGVKKAFYDRVNIAELMRESHLEPELIAADVKQALGL
;
A
#
# COMPACT_ATOMS: atom_id res chain seq x y z
N MET A 1 -3.32 -18.78 33.17
CA MET A 1 -2.85 -18.17 31.92
C MET A 1 -1.91 -17.04 32.27
N TYR A 2 -0.76 -16.95 31.58
CA TYR A 2 0.25 -15.90 31.84
C TYR A 2 -0.18 -14.56 31.21
N LEU A 3 -0.72 -14.59 29.97
CA LEU A 3 -1.08 -13.39 29.22
C LEU A 3 -2.06 -12.47 29.96
N GLU A 4 -3.00 -13.03 30.71
CA GLU A 4 -3.95 -12.26 31.54
C GLU A 4 -3.24 -11.35 32.54
N HIS A 5 -2.05 -11.75 33.01
CA HIS A 5 -1.27 -11.03 34.02
C HIS A 5 -0.23 -10.08 33.40
N ILE A 6 -0.03 -10.08 32.09
CA ILE A 6 0.87 -9.14 31.41
C ILE A 6 0.12 -7.83 31.16
N ASN A 7 0.51 -6.77 31.84
CA ASN A 7 -0.02 -5.43 31.64
C ASN A 7 0.97 -4.48 30.97
N GLY A 8 2.24 -4.89 30.91
CA GLY A 8 3.31 -4.17 30.26
C GLY A 8 4.59 -5.00 30.19
N PRO A 9 5.65 -4.49 29.52
CA PRO A 9 6.92 -5.21 29.36
C PRO A 9 7.57 -5.64 30.69
N GLU A 10 7.38 -4.87 31.76
CA GLU A 10 7.92 -5.18 33.08
C GLU A 10 7.37 -6.51 33.67
N ASP A 11 6.19 -6.93 33.23
CA ASP A 11 5.65 -8.24 33.65
C ASP A 11 6.28 -9.37 32.86
N VAL A 12 6.64 -9.15 31.58
CA VAL A 12 7.34 -10.13 30.75
C VAL A 12 8.71 -10.48 31.35
N LYS A 13 9.44 -9.48 31.86
CA LYS A 13 10.77 -9.63 32.47
C LYS A 13 10.77 -10.50 33.73
N LYS A 14 9.62 -10.66 34.40
CA LYS A 14 9.49 -11.49 35.61
C LYS A 14 9.33 -12.98 35.31
N LEU A 15 9.07 -13.34 34.07
CA LEU A 15 8.80 -14.71 33.66
C LEU A 15 10.10 -15.53 33.56
N ASP A 16 10.05 -16.77 34.00
CA ASP A 16 11.09 -17.77 33.71
C ASP A 16 10.90 -18.36 32.29
N ALA A 17 11.83 -19.25 31.90
CA ALA A 17 11.81 -19.83 30.56
C ALA A 17 10.55 -20.64 30.25
N GLU A 18 10.01 -21.41 31.22
CA GLU A 18 8.79 -22.18 31.06
C GLU A 18 7.57 -21.26 30.87
N ALA A 19 7.48 -20.21 31.68
CA ALA A 19 6.42 -19.22 31.59
C ALA A 19 6.47 -18.43 30.28
N ARG A 20 7.66 -18.06 29.75
CA ARG A 20 7.80 -17.39 28.47
C ARG A 20 7.36 -18.29 27.31
N ALA A 21 7.71 -19.57 27.33
CA ALA A 21 7.26 -20.53 26.32
C ALA A 21 5.74 -20.70 26.34
N ALA A 22 5.13 -20.79 27.53
CA ALA A 22 3.68 -20.84 27.68
C ALA A 22 3.02 -19.54 27.20
N LEU A 23 3.59 -18.37 27.50
CA LEU A 23 3.10 -17.07 27.03
C LEU A 23 3.09 -17.00 25.50
N ALA A 24 4.13 -17.51 24.82
CA ALA A 24 4.20 -17.54 23.37
C ALA A 24 3.05 -18.34 22.76
N GLN A 25 2.71 -19.50 23.36
CA GLN A 25 1.58 -20.30 22.92
C GLN A 25 0.24 -19.59 23.17
N GLU A 26 0.05 -18.97 24.35
CA GLU A 26 -1.16 -18.22 24.68
C GLU A 26 -1.38 -17.04 23.73
N ILE A 27 -0.32 -16.32 23.31
CA ILE A 27 -0.39 -15.26 22.31
C ILE A 27 -0.92 -15.82 20.99
N ARG A 28 -0.34 -16.93 20.50
CA ARG A 28 -0.78 -17.57 19.23
C ARG A 28 -2.23 -18.05 19.30
N ASP A 29 -2.63 -18.65 20.40
CA ASP A 29 -3.99 -19.16 20.57
C ASP A 29 -5.02 -18.01 20.49
N ASN A 30 -4.73 -16.87 21.11
CA ASN A 30 -5.59 -15.69 21.04
C ASN A 30 -5.59 -15.07 19.64
N LEU A 31 -4.42 -14.92 19.00
CA LEU A 31 -4.34 -14.42 17.64
C LEU A 31 -5.10 -15.31 16.65
N LEU A 32 -4.97 -16.64 16.77
CA LEU A 32 -5.69 -17.58 15.90
C LEU A 32 -7.21 -17.38 15.99
N VAL A 33 -7.73 -17.24 17.20
CA VAL A 33 -9.16 -17.01 17.43
C VAL A 33 -9.60 -15.65 16.90
N MET A 34 -8.82 -14.59 17.12
CA MET A 34 -9.17 -13.23 16.68
C MET A 34 -9.09 -13.09 15.17
N GLU A 35 -7.97 -13.49 14.56
CA GLU A 35 -7.80 -13.37 13.12
C GLU A 35 -8.72 -14.30 12.33
N SER A 36 -9.15 -15.44 12.89
CA SER A 36 -10.17 -16.27 12.27
C SER A 36 -11.53 -15.55 12.12
N LYS A 37 -11.83 -14.59 13.01
CA LYS A 37 -13.09 -13.82 13.01
C LYS A 37 -13.01 -12.51 12.24
N HIS A 38 -11.86 -11.83 12.31
CA HIS A 38 -11.69 -10.47 11.79
C HIS A 38 -10.82 -10.42 10.54
N GLY A 39 -10.00 -11.44 10.30
CA GLY A 39 -8.90 -11.37 9.33
C GLY A 39 -7.72 -10.57 9.88
N GLY A 40 -6.64 -10.46 9.12
CA GLY A 40 -5.47 -9.69 9.50
C GLY A 40 -4.17 -10.21 8.92
N HIS A 41 -3.04 -9.66 9.38
CA HIS A 41 -1.69 -10.06 8.96
C HIS A 41 -1.23 -11.31 9.73
N PHE A 42 -1.65 -12.48 9.27
CA PHE A 42 -1.50 -13.74 9.99
C PHE A 42 -0.04 -14.21 10.10
N GLY A 43 0.57 -14.53 8.96
CA GLY A 43 1.91 -15.14 8.91
C GLY A 43 3.00 -14.32 9.60
N PRO A 44 3.09 -13.02 9.37
CA PRO A 44 4.08 -12.15 10.03
C PRO A 44 3.97 -12.15 11.55
N ASN A 45 2.75 -12.09 12.10
CA ASN A 45 2.53 -12.04 13.54
C ASN A 45 2.84 -13.38 14.23
N PHE A 46 2.46 -14.49 13.61
CA PHE A 46 2.75 -15.83 14.14
C PHE A 46 4.25 -16.16 14.12
N GLY A 47 4.99 -15.65 13.15
CA GLY A 47 6.42 -15.88 12.99
C GLY A 47 7.30 -15.15 14.00
N ILE A 48 6.84 -14.01 14.57
CA ILE A 48 7.68 -13.10 15.35
C ILE A 48 7.40 -13.15 16.87
N VAL A 49 6.52 -14.03 17.34
CA VAL A 49 6.08 -14.06 18.75
C VAL A 49 7.26 -14.19 19.70
N GLU A 50 8.16 -15.15 19.48
CA GLU A 50 9.34 -15.39 20.33
C GLU A 50 10.30 -14.20 20.33
N ALA A 51 10.56 -13.63 19.15
CA ALA A 51 11.44 -12.47 19.04
C ALA A 51 10.85 -11.25 19.77
N THR A 52 9.53 -11.07 19.74
CA THR A 52 8.85 -9.98 20.46
C THR A 52 8.94 -10.18 21.98
N ILE A 53 8.75 -11.41 22.48
CA ILE A 53 8.91 -11.73 23.90
C ILE A 53 10.37 -11.49 24.34
N ALA A 54 11.33 -11.93 23.55
CA ALA A 54 12.75 -11.75 23.85
C ALA A 54 13.14 -10.26 23.86
N LEU A 55 12.68 -9.46 22.89
CA LEU A 55 12.89 -8.01 22.86
C LEU A 55 12.37 -7.34 24.15
N HIS A 56 11.15 -7.66 24.57
CA HIS A 56 10.56 -7.09 25.80
C HIS A 56 11.12 -7.68 27.09
N THR A 57 11.80 -8.83 27.02
CA THR A 57 12.55 -9.38 28.16
C THR A 57 13.87 -8.63 28.38
N VAL A 58 14.60 -8.31 27.30
CA VAL A 58 15.95 -7.73 27.37
C VAL A 58 15.93 -6.20 27.43
N PHE A 59 15.17 -5.54 26.58
CA PHE A 59 15.15 -4.09 26.44
C PHE A 59 14.07 -3.42 27.30
N ASN A 60 14.29 -2.15 27.66
CA ASN A 60 13.44 -1.39 28.57
C ASN A 60 12.50 -0.46 27.79
N SER A 61 11.62 -1.01 26.94
CA SER A 61 10.62 -0.19 26.25
C SER A 61 9.64 0.47 27.27
N PRO A 62 9.31 1.78 27.14
CA PRO A 62 9.59 2.67 26.01
C PRO A 62 10.90 3.45 26.10
N VAL A 63 11.73 3.25 27.14
CA VAL A 63 13.01 3.96 27.29
C VAL A 63 13.98 3.53 26.18
N ASP A 64 14.19 2.23 26.01
CA ASP A 64 14.84 1.69 24.81
C ASP A 64 13.83 1.74 23.66
N HIS A 65 14.24 2.23 22.50
CA HIS A 65 13.38 2.52 21.36
C HIS A 65 13.38 1.36 20.37
N ILE A 66 12.21 0.79 20.10
CA ILE A 66 12.02 -0.29 19.12
C ILE A 66 11.17 0.24 17.96
N VAL A 67 11.75 0.28 16.76
CA VAL A 67 11.08 0.71 15.52
C VAL A 67 10.82 -0.51 14.65
N TYR A 68 9.57 -0.84 14.41
CA TYR A 68 9.16 -1.96 13.58
C TYR A 68 8.93 -1.51 12.14
N ASP A 69 9.62 -2.14 11.18
CA ASP A 69 9.39 -1.91 9.75
C ASP A 69 7.99 -2.38 9.35
N VAL A 70 7.28 -1.63 8.49
CA VAL A 70 5.86 -1.87 8.15
C VAL A 70 4.95 -1.83 9.36
N SER A 71 5.38 -2.43 10.45
CA SER A 71 4.70 -2.62 11.73
C SER A 71 3.45 -3.53 11.72
N HIS A 72 3.14 -4.18 10.61
CA HIS A 72 2.04 -5.14 10.48
C HIS A 72 2.24 -6.43 11.30
N GLN A 73 3.46 -6.71 11.76
CA GLN A 73 3.84 -7.84 12.62
C GLN A 73 3.82 -7.50 14.12
N THR A 74 3.13 -6.44 14.53
CA THR A 74 3.20 -5.93 15.91
C THR A 74 2.05 -6.34 16.82
N TYR A 75 1.19 -7.31 16.43
CA TYR A 75 0.13 -7.77 17.31
C TYR A 75 0.67 -8.36 18.62
N PRO A 76 1.73 -9.22 18.63
CA PRO A 76 2.36 -9.64 19.88
C PRO A 76 2.93 -8.48 20.70
N HIS A 77 3.55 -7.49 20.06
CA HIS A 77 4.02 -6.27 20.71
C HIS A 77 2.88 -5.51 21.40
N LYS A 78 1.75 -5.33 20.69
CA LYS A 78 0.56 -4.67 21.27
C LYS A 78 0.01 -5.44 22.47
N MET A 79 -0.02 -6.77 22.40
CA MET A 79 -0.47 -7.62 23.51
C MET A 79 0.43 -7.46 24.75
N LEU A 80 1.74 -7.30 24.57
CA LEU A 80 2.71 -7.16 25.65
C LEU A 80 2.85 -5.71 26.17
N THR A 81 2.28 -4.72 25.47
CA THR A 81 2.37 -3.30 25.81
C THR A 81 1.02 -2.67 26.20
N GLY A 82 0.17 -3.46 26.86
CA GLY A 82 -1.05 -2.99 27.49
C GLY A 82 -2.33 -3.04 26.63
N ARG A 83 -2.25 -3.54 25.39
CA ARG A 83 -3.39 -3.60 24.43
C ARG A 83 -3.92 -5.01 24.18
N LYS A 84 -3.58 -5.97 25.05
CA LYS A 84 -3.98 -7.39 24.91
C LYS A 84 -5.49 -7.60 24.79
N GLN A 85 -6.32 -6.73 25.40
CA GLN A 85 -7.77 -6.85 25.37
C GLN A 85 -8.34 -6.82 23.95
N ALA A 86 -7.71 -6.05 23.03
CA ALA A 86 -8.08 -6.04 21.62
C ALA A 86 -7.95 -7.41 20.94
N TYR A 87 -7.09 -8.28 21.48
CA TYR A 87 -6.84 -9.63 20.95
C TYR A 87 -7.43 -10.76 21.81
N MET A 88 -8.11 -10.42 22.91
CA MET A 88 -8.78 -11.37 23.80
C MET A 88 -10.30 -11.22 23.75
N ASP A 89 -10.80 -10.02 23.41
CA ASP A 89 -12.22 -9.72 23.26
C ASP A 89 -12.51 -9.25 21.83
N SER A 90 -13.30 -10.02 21.10
CA SER A 90 -13.67 -9.74 19.70
C SER A 90 -14.37 -8.37 19.52
N ALA A 91 -15.09 -7.87 20.54
CA ALA A 91 -15.73 -6.56 20.49
C ALA A 91 -14.73 -5.39 20.54
N LEU A 92 -13.49 -5.64 20.98
CA LEU A 92 -12.44 -4.64 21.13
C LEU A 92 -11.38 -4.71 20.02
N TYR A 93 -11.49 -5.66 19.07
CA TYR A 93 -10.47 -5.85 18.03
C TYR A 93 -10.15 -4.57 17.27
N ASP A 94 -11.17 -3.83 16.87
CA ASP A 94 -11.01 -2.58 16.11
C ASP A 94 -10.63 -1.37 16.97
N SER A 95 -10.46 -1.54 18.30
CA SER A 95 -10.04 -0.46 19.19
C SER A 95 -8.55 -0.08 19.03
N VAL A 96 -7.77 -0.93 18.35
CA VAL A 96 -6.35 -0.69 18.08
C VAL A 96 -6.09 -0.70 16.57
N SER A 97 -5.07 0.05 16.14
CA SER A 97 -4.60 0.02 14.75
C SER A 97 -3.96 -1.34 14.41
N PRO A 98 -4.06 -1.85 13.17
CA PRO A 98 -3.29 -3.01 12.74
C PRO A 98 -1.78 -2.71 12.57
N TYR A 99 -1.37 -1.46 12.77
CA TYR A 99 0.00 -0.97 12.70
C TYR A 99 0.38 -0.27 14.00
N THR A 100 1.66 0.07 14.21
CA THR A 100 2.05 0.92 15.34
C THR A 100 1.37 2.28 15.25
N ASP A 101 0.94 2.80 16.40
CA ASP A 101 0.31 4.10 16.51
C ASP A 101 0.72 4.80 17.82
N PRO A 102 1.49 5.89 17.75
CA PRO A 102 1.89 6.67 18.93
C PRO A 102 0.72 7.22 19.74
N ALA A 103 -0.46 7.34 19.16
CA ALA A 103 -1.66 7.76 19.88
C ALA A 103 -2.20 6.69 20.85
N GLU A 104 -1.84 5.42 20.65
CA GLU A 104 -2.29 4.30 21.50
C GLU A 104 -1.40 4.11 22.74
N THR A 105 -0.09 4.33 22.59
CA THR A 105 0.88 3.99 23.63
C THR A 105 2.24 4.67 23.39
N PRO A 106 3.01 5.00 24.45
CA PRO A 106 4.38 5.49 24.30
C PRO A 106 5.38 4.43 23.81
N HIS A 107 4.99 3.15 23.74
CA HIS A 107 5.82 2.07 23.19
C HIS A 107 5.88 2.09 21.66
N ASP A 108 4.93 2.72 20.99
CA ASP A 108 4.89 2.93 19.55
C ASP A 108 5.46 4.33 19.23
N LEU A 109 6.54 4.40 18.46
CA LEU A 109 7.24 5.68 18.20
C LEU A 109 6.76 6.37 16.93
N PHE A 110 6.36 5.59 15.93
CA PHE A 110 5.93 6.07 14.62
C PHE A 110 4.69 5.32 14.15
N LYS A 111 3.83 6.00 13.41
CA LYS A 111 2.78 5.34 12.61
C LYS A 111 3.43 4.92 11.28
N ILE A 112 3.70 3.63 11.13
CA ILE A 112 4.39 3.04 9.97
C ILE A 112 3.44 2.03 9.32
N GLY A 113 3.46 1.94 7.99
CA GLY A 113 2.73 0.92 7.22
C GLY A 113 3.44 0.59 5.92
N HIS A 114 4.38 1.43 5.50
CA HIS A 114 5.25 1.16 4.35
C HIS A 114 6.55 0.46 4.78
N THR A 115 7.09 -0.34 3.87
CA THR A 115 8.32 -1.11 4.05
C THR A 115 9.57 -0.25 4.01
N SER A 116 10.69 -0.79 4.50
CA SER A 116 12.05 -0.31 4.27
C SER A 116 12.48 0.94 5.05
N THR A 117 11.60 1.51 5.89
CA THR A 117 11.83 2.82 6.54
C THR A 117 12.40 2.71 7.96
N SER A 118 12.30 1.55 8.61
CA SER A 118 12.62 1.41 10.04
C SER A 118 14.07 1.74 10.36
N ILE A 119 15.02 1.32 9.51
CA ILE A 119 16.45 1.57 9.71
C ILE A 119 16.71 3.09 9.71
N SER A 120 16.21 3.82 8.70
CA SER A 120 16.40 5.26 8.58
C SER A 120 15.75 6.05 9.73
N LEU A 121 14.53 5.67 10.12
CA LEU A 121 13.83 6.29 11.26
C LEU A 121 14.61 6.06 12.57
N ALA A 122 15.06 4.82 12.80
CA ALA A 122 15.82 4.46 13.99
C ALA A 122 17.21 5.13 14.00
N LEU A 123 17.89 5.28 12.85
CA LEU A 123 19.14 6.06 12.74
C LEU A 123 18.94 7.53 13.15
N GLY A 124 17.82 8.13 12.77
CA GLY A 124 17.45 9.47 13.22
C GLY A 124 17.36 9.55 14.74
N LEU A 125 16.71 8.55 15.37
CA LEU A 125 16.65 8.45 16.85
C LEU A 125 18.03 8.26 17.48
N ALA A 126 18.86 7.37 16.93
CA ALA A 126 20.21 7.11 17.42
C ALA A 126 21.07 8.39 17.37
N LYS A 127 20.99 9.13 16.26
CA LYS A 127 21.73 10.39 16.13
C LYS A 127 21.23 11.46 17.09
N ALA A 128 19.92 11.57 17.28
CA ALA A 128 19.32 12.49 18.24
C ALA A 128 19.75 12.15 19.69
N ARG A 129 19.68 10.86 20.06
CA ARG A 129 20.20 10.36 21.36
C ARG A 129 21.65 10.78 21.58
N ASP A 130 22.52 10.56 20.61
CA ASP A 130 23.96 10.87 20.71
C ASP A 130 24.19 12.38 20.93
N ILE A 131 23.47 13.23 20.24
CA ILE A 131 23.55 14.70 20.38
C ILE A 131 23.03 15.13 21.76
N MET A 132 21.97 14.51 22.26
CA MET A 132 21.39 14.84 23.57
C MET A 132 22.12 14.17 24.73
N GLY A 133 23.09 13.28 24.48
CA GLY A 133 23.85 12.56 25.51
C GLY A 133 23.06 11.44 26.18
N GLY A 134 22.03 10.93 25.55
CA GLY A 134 21.27 9.75 25.95
C GLY A 134 22.10 8.47 25.82
N LYS A 135 21.59 7.37 26.39
CA LYS A 135 22.28 6.05 26.38
C LYS A 135 21.32 4.90 26.10
N GLU A 136 20.08 5.18 25.83
CA GLU A 136 19.06 4.20 25.49
C GLU A 136 19.47 3.39 24.24
N ASN A 137 19.09 2.11 24.22
CA ASN A 137 19.26 1.29 23.04
C ASN A 137 18.27 1.71 21.94
N ILE A 138 18.75 1.75 20.71
CA ILE A 138 17.93 2.01 19.54
C ILE A 138 17.90 0.76 18.66
N ILE A 139 16.71 0.21 18.46
CA ILE A 139 16.50 -1.07 17.79
C ILE A 139 15.59 -0.84 16.57
N ALA A 140 16.05 -1.25 15.39
CA ALA A 140 15.24 -1.38 14.18
C ALA A 140 14.91 -2.85 13.93
N VAL A 141 13.65 -3.19 13.75
CA VAL A 141 13.21 -4.56 13.40
C VAL A 141 12.74 -4.53 11.95
N ILE A 142 13.42 -5.27 11.07
CA ILE A 142 13.13 -5.28 9.63
C ILE A 142 13.08 -6.71 9.10
N GLY A 143 12.10 -6.98 8.19
CA GLY A 143 11.97 -8.25 7.50
C GLY A 143 12.85 -8.34 6.24
N ASP A 144 13.13 -9.57 5.83
CA ASP A 144 13.92 -9.87 4.63
C ASP A 144 13.30 -9.30 3.35
N GLY A 145 11.98 -9.35 3.18
CA GLY A 145 11.32 -8.71 2.05
C GLY A 145 11.55 -7.20 1.99
N SER A 146 11.45 -6.51 3.14
CA SER A 146 11.67 -5.06 3.23
C SER A 146 13.12 -4.64 2.98
N MET A 147 14.07 -5.57 3.13
CA MET A 147 15.50 -5.30 2.89
C MET A 147 15.81 -5.03 1.42
N SER A 148 14.92 -5.42 0.48
CA SER A 148 15.09 -5.10 -0.95
C SER A 148 14.80 -3.65 -1.32
N GLY A 149 14.16 -2.88 -0.43
CA GLY A 149 13.88 -1.46 -0.68
C GLY A 149 15.12 -0.58 -0.63
N GLY A 150 15.21 0.40 -1.52
CA GLY A 150 16.36 1.31 -1.61
C GLY A 150 16.65 2.02 -0.30
N GLU A 151 15.64 2.56 0.37
CA GLU A 151 15.80 3.27 1.65
C GLU A 151 16.41 2.39 2.75
N ALA A 152 16.10 1.08 2.79
CA ALA A 152 16.71 0.15 3.75
C ALA A 152 18.21 -0.03 3.48
N LEU A 153 18.61 -0.15 2.20
CA LEU A 153 20.02 -0.27 1.80
C LEU A 153 20.78 1.04 2.04
N GLU A 154 20.18 2.19 1.77
CA GLU A 154 20.73 3.50 2.10
C GLU A 154 20.91 3.66 3.61
N GLY A 155 19.91 3.23 4.40
CA GLY A 155 19.97 3.22 5.85
C GLY A 155 21.10 2.33 6.38
N LEU A 156 21.28 1.12 5.84
CA LEU A 156 22.40 0.24 6.19
C LEU A 156 23.76 0.90 5.90
N ASN A 157 23.89 1.53 4.74
CA ASN A 157 25.13 2.23 4.36
C ASN A 157 25.46 3.36 5.34
N VAL A 158 24.46 4.15 5.73
CA VAL A 158 24.66 5.22 6.73
C VAL A 158 24.93 4.64 8.13
N ALA A 159 24.30 3.53 8.50
CA ALA A 159 24.54 2.86 9.79
C ALA A 159 26.00 2.45 9.95
N GLY A 160 26.70 2.07 8.88
CA GLY A 160 28.10 1.70 8.89
C GLY A 160 29.08 2.83 9.30
N GLU A 161 28.64 4.09 9.25
CA GLU A 161 29.42 5.23 9.73
C GLU A 161 29.11 5.63 11.18
N LEU A 162 28.08 5.03 11.80
CA LEU A 162 27.69 5.34 13.16
C LEU A 162 28.66 4.68 14.15
N ASN A 163 29.17 5.43 15.13
CA ASN A 163 30.08 4.94 16.18
C ASN A 163 29.38 4.99 17.55
N SER A 164 28.18 4.42 17.62
CA SER A 164 27.36 4.36 18.84
C SER A 164 26.39 3.19 18.79
N ASN A 165 25.63 2.98 19.85
CA ASN A 165 24.66 1.89 19.93
C ASN A 165 23.60 2.01 18.83
N PHE A 166 23.46 0.97 18.02
CA PHE A 166 22.41 0.79 17.06
C PHE A 166 22.24 -0.70 16.73
N ILE A 167 21.05 -1.24 16.96
CA ILE A 167 20.78 -2.67 16.80
C ILE A 167 19.77 -2.86 15.68
N ILE A 168 20.10 -3.67 14.67
CA ILE A 168 19.20 -4.05 13.60
C ILE A 168 18.82 -5.51 13.78
N VAL A 169 17.58 -5.78 14.11
CA VAL A 169 17.03 -7.15 14.15
C VAL A 169 16.51 -7.48 12.77
N PHE A 170 17.29 -8.24 12.01
CA PHE A 170 16.96 -8.69 10.66
C PHE A 170 16.22 -10.02 10.74
N ASN A 171 14.89 -9.96 10.54
CA ASN A 171 13.99 -11.11 10.60
C ASN A 171 13.89 -11.78 9.23
N ASP A 172 14.68 -12.81 9.02
CA ASP A 172 14.72 -13.60 7.79
C ASP A 172 13.79 -14.81 7.90
N ASN A 173 12.68 -14.76 7.20
CA ASN A 173 11.73 -15.88 7.09
C ASN A 173 11.56 -16.39 5.64
N GLN A 174 12.40 -15.90 4.72
CA GLN A 174 12.52 -16.27 3.32
C GLN A 174 11.31 -15.89 2.47
N MET A 175 10.52 -14.92 2.92
CA MET A 175 9.31 -14.48 2.23
C MET A 175 9.05 -12.99 2.44
N SER A 176 8.72 -12.32 1.33
CA SER A 176 7.96 -11.07 1.32
C SER A 176 6.45 -11.34 1.50
N ILE A 177 5.56 -10.66 0.79
CA ILE A 177 4.18 -11.13 0.61
C ILE A 177 4.23 -12.42 -0.21
N ALA A 178 4.73 -12.33 -1.45
CA ALA A 178 5.11 -13.45 -2.30
C ALA A 178 6.57 -13.88 -2.04
N GLU A 179 7.18 -14.63 -2.94
CA GLU A 179 8.58 -14.99 -2.91
C GLU A 179 9.51 -13.76 -2.99
N ASN A 180 10.66 -13.86 -2.40
CA ASN A 180 11.69 -12.84 -2.49
C ASN A 180 12.41 -12.88 -3.83
N HIS A 181 12.70 -11.71 -4.41
CA HIS A 181 13.43 -11.56 -5.67
C HIS A 181 14.66 -10.67 -5.50
N GLY A 182 15.76 -11.05 -6.16
CA GLY A 182 17.01 -10.28 -6.19
C GLY A 182 18.22 -11.06 -5.71
N GLY A 183 19.42 -10.69 -6.16
CA GLY A 183 20.67 -11.40 -5.90
C GLY A 183 21.12 -11.42 -4.43
N MET A 184 20.63 -10.52 -3.58
CA MET A 184 20.97 -10.51 -2.15
C MET A 184 20.42 -11.74 -1.40
N TYR A 185 19.35 -12.35 -1.88
CA TYR A 185 18.72 -13.49 -1.20
C TYR A 185 19.54 -14.77 -1.30
N ASP A 186 20.36 -14.93 -2.35
CA ASP A 186 21.35 -16.01 -2.44
C ASP A 186 22.38 -15.88 -1.33
N GLN A 187 22.83 -14.66 -1.04
CA GLN A 187 23.74 -14.40 0.06
C GLN A 187 23.09 -14.68 1.43
N PHE A 188 21.84 -14.27 1.63
CA PHE A 188 21.12 -14.59 2.87
C PHE A 188 20.94 -16.11 3.02
N ALA A 189 20.70 -16.84 1.92
CA ALA A 189 20.66 -18.30 1.94
C ALA A 189 22.02 -18.91 2.34
N GLU A 190 23.13 -18.39 1.83
CA GLU A 190 24.47 -18.80 2.20
C GLU A 190 24.74 -18.54 3.69
N LEU A 191 24.35 -17.36 4.21
CA LEU A 191 24.46 -17.04 5.64
C LEU A 191 23.66 -18.03 6.51
N ARG A 192 22.44 -18.40 6.11
CA ARG A 192 21.66 -19.44 6.80
C ARG A 192 22.35 -20.80 6.78
N HIS A 193 22.80 -21.26 5.61
CA HIS A 193 23.47 -22.56 5.46
C HIS A 193 24.76 -22.67 6.24
N THR A 194 25.50 -21.57 6.43
CA THR A 194 26.76 -21.52 7.15
C THR A 194 26.64 -21.11 8.62
N ASN A 195 25.41 -21.00 9.14
CA ASN A 195 25.14 -20.44 10.47
C ASN A 195 25.83 -19.08 10.69
N GLY A 196 25.76 -18.22 9.70
CA GLY A 196 26.32 -16.87 9.73
C GLY A 196 27.82 -16.78 9.47
N ALA A 197 28.51 -17.90 9.18
CA ALA A 197 29.97 -17.97 9.05
C ALA A 197 30.46 -17.64 7.61
N ALA A 198 29.60 -17.43 6.64
CA ALA A 198 30.01 -17.09 5.28
C ALA A 198 30.89 -15.82 5.26
N GLU A 199 31.98 -15.87 4.47
CA GLU A 199 32.89 -14.72 4.30
C GLU A 199 32.18 -13.57 3.55
N ASN A 200 31.39 -13.92 2.55
CA ASN A 200 30.57 -12.95 1.82
C ASN A 200 29.35 -12.57 2.68
N ASN A 201 29.38 -11.37 3.25
CA ASN A 201 28.35 -10.89 4.15
C ASN A 201 28.08 -9.39 3.91
N LEU A 202 26.92 -9.09 3.36
CA LEU A 202 26.47 -7.74 3.02
C LEU A 202 26.62 -6.79 4.21
N PHE A 203 26.21 -7.21 5.39
CA PHE A 203 26.19 -6.37 6.59
C PHE A 203 27.62 -6.01 7.03
N LYS A 204 28.51 -7.02 7.07
CA LYS A 204 29.93 -6.79 7.37
C LYS A 204 30.62 -5.93 6.32
N SER A 205 30.25 -6.09 5.04
CA SER A 205 30.80 -5.27 3.94
C SER A 205 30.41 -3.81 4.05
N MET A 206 29.28 -3.50 4.72
CA MET A 206 28.82 -2.13 5.03
C MET A 206 29.38 -1.60 6.36
N GLY A 207 30.28 -2.33 7.03
CA GLY A 207 30.91 -1.88 8.29
C GLY A 207 30.12 -2.18 9.55
N LEU A 208 29.14 -3.07 9.50
CA LEU A 208 28.30 -3.44 10.64
C LEU A 208 28.85 -4.71 11.34
N ASP A 209 28.76 -4.77 12.66
CA ASP A 209 28.90 -6.02 13.37
C ASP A 209 27.75 -6.97 13.03
N TYR A 210 27.99 -8.28 13.15
CA TYR A 210 26.99 -9.26 12.72
C TYR A 210 26.94 -10.46 13.66
N LEU A 211 25.73 -10.79 14.11
CA LEU A 211 25.40 -11.95 14.92
C LEU A 211 24.28 -12.75 14.26
N TYR A 212 24.43 -14.07 14.15
CA TYR A 212 23.42 -14.95 13.56
C TYR A 212 22.75 -15.82 14.62
N VAL A 213 21.42 -15.94 14.58
CA VAL A 213 20.61 -16.83 15.43
C VAL A 213 19.89 -17.82 14.52
N ASN A 214 20.33 -19.07 14.52
CA ASN A 214 19.83 -20.12 13.63
C ASN A 214 18.37 -20.49 13.92
N ASP A 215 17.98 -20.57 15.19
CA ASP A 215 16.58 -20.78 15.59
C ASP A 215 16.02 -19.47 16.16
N GLY A 216 15.52 -18.63 15.24
CA GLY A 216 14.88 -17.35 15.57
C GLY A 216 13.49 -17.50 16.21
N ASN A 217 13.06 -18.72 16.47
CA ASN A 217 11.88 -19.04 17.26
C ASN A 217 12.20 -19.75 18.58
N ASP A 218 13.46 -19.76 19.02
CA ASP A 218 13.89 -20.13 20.37
C ASP A 218 14.06 -18.85 21.21
N ILE A 219 13.19 -18.67 22.21
CA ILE A 219 13.16 -17.46 23.06
C ILE A 219 14.49 -17.29 23.81
N GLU A 220 15.05 -18.36 24.35
CA GLU A 220 16.26 -18.29 25.18
C GLU A 220 17.51 -18.00 24.32
N ALA A 221 17.56 -18.56 23.10
CA ALA A 221 18.63 -18.23 22.14
C ALA A 221 18.55 -16.75 21.72
N LEU A 222 17.34 -16.22 21.51
CA LEU A 222 17.12 -14.81 21.19
C LEU A 222 17.48 -13.89 22.35
N ILE A 223 17.09 -14.24 23.59
CA ILE A 223 17.46 -13.48 24.80
C ILE A 223 18.98 -13.42 24.92
N ALA A 224 19.69 -14.56 24.77
CA ALA A 224 21.13 -14.59 24.83
C ALA A 224 21.79 -13.71 23.76
N ALA A 225 21.28 -13.73 22.55
CA ALA A 225 21.76 -12.88 21.46
C ALA A 225 21.52 -11.38 21.72
N PHE A 226 20.34 -11.00 22.20
CA PHE A 226 20.01 -9.61 22.50
C PHE A 226 20.80 -9.09 23.71
N GLU A 227 20.99 -9.88 24.75
CA GLU A 227 21.88 -9.51 25.89
C GLU A 227 23.33 -9.31 25.45
N GLN A 228 23.81 -10.06 24.45
CA GLN A 228 25.17 -9.90 23.91
C GLN A 228 25.34 -8.56 23.18
N VAL A 229 24.29 -8.03 22.51
CA VAL A 229 24.37 -6.80 21.72
C VAL A 229 23.81 -5.58 22.44
N LYS A 230 23.10 -5.79 23.54
CA LYS A 230 22.62 -4.72 24.40
C LYS A 230 23.78 -3.83 24.82
N ASP A 231 23.54 -2.54 24.82
CA ASP A 231 24.54 -1.52 25.16
C ASP A 231 25.83 -1.60 24.29
N SER A 232 25.74 -2.16 23.06
CA SER A 232 26.84 -2.14 22.10
C SER A 232 27.30 -0.71 21.83
N THR A 233 28.57 -0.53 21.52
CA THR A 233 29.13 0.80 21.16
C THR A 233 29.32 0.96 19.65
N HIS A 234 28.88 -0.01 18.88
CA HIS A 234 28.99 -0.08 17.43
C HIS A 234 27.70 -0.67 16.84
N PRO A 235 27.28 -0.27 15.63
CA PRO A 235 26.08 -0.82 15.00
C PRO A 235 26.21 -2.31 14.74
N VAL A 236 25.16 -3.07 15.06
CA VAL A 236 25.17 -4.53 14.94
C VAL A 236 23.87 -5.04 14.31
N VAL A 237 24.00 -5.99 13.40
CA VAL A 237 22.89 -6.76 12.85
C VAL A 237 22.75 -8.08 13.58
N VAL A 238 21.60 -8.32 14.18
CA VAL A 238 21.19 -9.62 14.72
C VAL A 238 20.26 -10.27 13.68
N HIS A 239 20.82 -11.20 12.90
CA HIS A 239 20.11 -11.94 11.87
C HIS A 239 19.43 -13.15 12.50
N ILE A 240 18.11 -13.12 12.60
CA ILE A 240 17.28 -14.18 13.16
C ILE A 240 16.56 -14.94 12.05
N ASN A 241 16.69 -16.27 12.02
CA ASN A 241 16.00 -17.12 11.05
C ASN A 241 14.69 -17.64 11.66
N THR A 242 13.55 -17.14 11.19
CA THR A 242 12.23 -17.45 11.75
C THR A 242 11.32 -18.21 10.78
N LEU A 243 10.27 -18.83 11.32
CA LEU A 243 9.26 -19.52 10.53
C LEU A 243 7.98 -18.66 10.42
N LYS A 244 7.71 -18.08 9.24
CA LYS A 244 6.48 -17.34 8.96
C LYS A 244 5.26 -18.25 9.10
N GLY A 245 4.27 -17.82 9.90
CA GLY A 245 3.05 -18.60 10.16
C GLY A 245 3.18 -19.71 11.20
N LYS A 246 4.30 -19.73 12.00
CA LYS A 246 4.60 -20.76 13.00
C LYS A 246 3.42 -21.08 13.92
N GLY A 247 3.14 -22.38 14.08
CA GLY A 247 2.08 -22.87 14.96
C GLY A 247 0.73 -23.05 14.31
N TYR A 248 0.59 -22.74 12.99
CA TYR A 248 -0.61 -23.06 12.21
C TYR A 248 -0.23 -23.70 10.88
N ALA A 249 -0.40 -25.01 10.77
CA ALA A 249 0.07 -25.79 9.64
C ALA A 249 -0.36 -25.28 8.24
N PRO A 250 -1.60 -24.77 8.02
CA PRO A 250 -1.96 -24.17 6.75
C PRO A 250 -1.13 -22.92 6.38
N ALA A 251 -0.74 -22.11 7.37
CA ALA A 251 0.05 -20.90 7.15
C ALA A 251 1.53 -21.24 6.89
N GLU A 252 2.07 -22.23 7.58
CA GLU A 252 3.44 -22.72 7.32
C GLU A 252 3.57 -23.34 5.92
N ALA A 253 2.51 -24.02 5.44
CA ALA A 253 2.49 -24.67 4.13
C ALA A 253 2.29 -23.69 2.95
N ASN A 254 1.63 -22.55 3.16
CA ASN A 254 1.39 -21.55 2.11
C ASN A 254 1.56 -20.13 2.66
N LYS A 255 2.81 -19.71 2.76
CA LYS A 255 3.22 -18.45 3.39
C LYS A 255 2.71 -17.21 2.65
N GLU A 256 2.54 -17.27 1.31
CA GLU A 256 1.99 -16.18 0.49
C GLU A 256 0.52 -15.96 0.82
N LYS A 257 -0.30 -16.99 0.71
CA LYS A 257 -1.74 -16.93 1.02
C LYS A 257 -2.02 -16.43 2.43
N TRP A 258 -1.17 -16.80 3.39
CA TRP A 258 -1.32 -16.49 4.80
C TRP A 258 -0.51 -15.27 5.26
N HIS A 259 0.00 -14.46 4.35
CA HIS A 259 0.60 -13.18 4.72
C HIS A 259 -0.45 -12.25 5.33
N TRP A 260 -1.58 -12.10 4.63
CA TRP A 260 -2.81 -11.45 5.11
C TRP A 260 -3.99 -12.33 4.75
N HIS A 261 -4.92 -12.54 5.65
CA HIS A 261 -6.03 -13.45 5.41
C HIS A 261 -7.37 -12.84 5.83
N MET A 262 -8.43 -13.11 5.05
CA MET A 262 -9.82 -12.81 5.42
C MET A 262 -10.25 -13.69 6.62
N PRO A 263 -11.38 -13.39 7.30
CA PRO A 263 -11.99 -14.31 8.26
C PRO A 263 -12.07 -15.73 7.70
N PHE A 264 -11.81 -16.73 8.55
CA PHE A 264 -11.69 -18.13 8.11
C PHE A 264 -12.12 -19.11 9.21
N ASP A 265 -12.47 -20.34 8.80
CA ASP A 265 -12.66 -21.45 9.71
C ASP A 265 -11.31 -22.03 10.16
N ILE A 266 -11.09 -22.10 11.48
CA ILE A 266 -9.80 -22.53 12.05
C ILE A 266 -9.42 -23.96 11.66
N GLN A 267 -10.41 -24.87 11.51
CA GLN A 267 -10.13 -26.28 11.24
C GLN A 267 -9.76 -26.53 9.78
N THR A 268 -10.37 -25.78 8.86
CA THR A 268 -10.20 -25.98 7.42
C THR A 268 -9.27 -24.96 6.78
N GLY A 269 -9.03 -23.80 7.42
CA GLY A 269 -8.31 -22.67 6.85
C GLY A 269 -9.04 -22.01 5.68
N GLN A 270 -10.33 -22.26 5.50
CA GLN A 270 -11.13 -21.70 4.41
C GLN A 270 -11.92 -20.49 4.86
N SER A 271 -11.89 -19.43 4.08
CA SER A 271 -12.83 -18.31 4.24
C SER A 271 -14.23 -18.74 3.81
N PRO A 272 -15.28 -18.15 4.41
CA PRO A 272 -16.63 -18.29 3.89
C PRO A 272 -16.61 -17.98 2.39
N ALA A 273 -17.26 -18.81 1.58
CA ALA A 273 -17.27 -18.67 0.14
C ALA A 273 -17.76 -17.25 -0.23
N SER A 274 -16.85 -16.35 -0.50
CA SER A 274 -17.13 -15.24 -1.37
C SER A 274 -17.32 -15.89 -2.75
N GLY A 275 -18.52 -15.79 -3.33
CA GLY A 275 -18.70 -16.24 -4.70
C GLY A 275 -17.54 -15.68 -5.53
N SER A 276 -17.05 -16.43 -6.50
CA SER A 276 -16.02 -15.98 -7.43
C SER A 276 -16.61 -14.84 -8.26
N SER A 277 -16.67 -13.65 -7.68
CA SER A 277 -17.04 -12.45 -8.42
C SER A 277 -15.83 -12.03 -9.22
N GLU A 278 -16.03 -11.74 -10.48
CA GLU A 278 -15.06 -11.07 -11.32
C GLU A 278 -14.53 -9.83 -10.61
N SER A 279 -13.26 -9.51 -10.80
CA SER A 279 -12.61 -8.33 -10.25
C SER A 279 -11.74 -7.67 -11.31
N TYR A 280 -11.47 -6.36 -11.18
CA TYR A 280 -10.55 -5.68 -12.09
C TYR A 280 -9.14 -6.30 -12.07
N ALA A 281 -8.74 -6.89 -10.94
CA ALA A 281 -7.50 -7.67 -10.85
C ALA A 281 -7.56 -8.95 -11.72
N SER A 282 -8.67 -9.70 -11.70
CA SER A 282 -8.82 -10.89 -12.56
C SER A 282 -8.89 -10.52 -14.04
N ILE A 283 -9.56 -9.42 -14.38
CA ILE A 283 -9.63 -8.88 -15.75
C ILE A 283 -8.22 -8.54 -16.25
N PHE A 284 -7.42 -7.83 -15.44
CA PHE A 284 -6.03 -7.53 -15.80
C PHE A 284 -5.20 -8.81 -16.02
N ALA A 285 -5.30 -9.77 -15.11
CA ALA A 285 -4.52 -11.01 -15.23
C ALA A 285 -4.85 -11.81 -16.50
N GLU A 286 -6.12 -11.90 -16.87
CA GLU A 286 -6.55 -12.55 -18.11
C GLU A 286 -6.11 -11.76 -19.35
N TYR A 287 -6.23 -10.44 -19.30
CA TYR A 287 -5.69 -9.55 -20.32
C TYR A 287 -4.18 -9.75 -20.53
N ALA A 288 -3.41 -9.77 -19.43
CA ALA A 288 -1.96 -9.97 -19.50
C ALA A 288 -1.56 -11.32 -20.11
N LEU A 289 -2.26 -12.40 -19.75
CA LEU A 289 -2.04 -13.73 -20.34
C LEU A 289 -2.37 -13.78 -21.84
N MET A 290 -3.44 -13.11 -22.27
CA MET A 290 -3.79 -13.01 -23.70
C MET A 290 -2.75 -12.16 -24.45
N ARG A 291 -2.39 -11.02 -23.89
CA ARG A 291 -1.42 -10.09 -24.50
C ARG A 291 -0.05 -10.73 -24.65
N ALA A 292 0.44 -11.46 -23.65
CA ALA A 292 1.71 -12.18 -23.69
C ALA A 292 1.77 -13.22 -24.82
N LYS A 293 0.63 -13.84 -25.18
CA LYS A 293 0.54 -14.82 -26.29
C LYS A 293 0.59 -14.16 -27.67
N SER A 294 0.09 -12.94 -27.79
CA SER A 294 -0.05 -12.23 -29.08
C SER A 294 1.07 -11.21 -29.32
N ASP A 295 1.71 -10.70 -28.25
CA ASP A 295 2.69 -9.63 -28.32
C ASP A 295 4.04 -10.08 -27.70
N PRO A 296 5.04 -10.41 -28.51
CA PRO A 296 6.33 -10.87 -28.01
C PRO A 296 7.16 -9.80 -27.30
N LYS A 297 6.75 -8.52 -27.38
CA LYS A 297 7.38 -7.38 -26.72
C LYS A 297 6.74 -7.03 -25.38
N PHE A 298 5.63 -7.67 -25.04
CA PHE A 298 4.89 -7.38 -23.82
C PHE A 298 5.68 -7.77 -22.57
N LEU A 299 5.68 -6.92 -21.54
CA LEU A 299 6.34 -7.15 -20.27
C LEU A 299 5.47 -6.63 -19.12
N VAL A 300 5.21 -7.47 -18.14
CA VAL A 300 4.62 -7.10 -16.85
C VAL A 300 5.73 -6.99 -15.81
N LEU A 301 5.87 -5.82 -15.21
CA LEU A 301 6.71 -5.58 -14.05
C LEU A 301 5.85 -5.55 -12.78
N MET A 302 6.36 -6.14 -11.70
CA MET A 302 5.75 -6.09 -10.38
C MET A 302 6.79 -5.68 -9.33
N SER A 303 6.31 -5.20 -8.19
CA SER A 303 7.11 -4.88 -7.01
C SER A 303 6.48 -5.52 -5.76
N ALA A 304 6.68 -6.84 -5.62
CA ALA A 304 6.29 -7.70 -4.48
C ALA A 304 4.78 -7.80 -4.16
N VAL A 305 3.88 -7.28 -5.01
CA VAL A 305 2.42 -7.29 -4.77
C VAL A 305 1.63 -7.89 -5.95
N PRO A 306 1.99 -9.08 -6.48
CA PRO A 306 1.36 -9.63 -7.69
C PRO A 306 -0.13 -9.90 -7.53
N ALA A 307 -0.61 -10.22 -6.34
CA ALA A 307 -2.02 -10.45 -6.06
C ALA A 307 -2.91 -9.23 -6.37
N LEU A 308 -2.36 -8.02 -6.31
CA LEU A 308 -3.06 -6.77 -6.62
C LEU A 308 -3.55 -6.69 -8.08
N LEU A 309 -2.84 -7.35 -8.97
CA LEU A 309 -3.22 -7.51 -10.39
C LEU A 309 -3.73 -8.93 -10.71
N GLY A 310 -4.11 -9.71 -9.71
CA GLY A 310 -4.66 -11.06 -9.89
C GLY A 310 -3.64 -12.08 -10.40
N LEU A 311 -2.33 -11.80 -10.30
CA LEU A 311 -1.25 -12.63 -10.77
C LEU A 311 -0.87 -13.68 -9.71
N SER A 312 -1.66 -14.76 -9.63
CA SER A 312 -1.34 -15.95 -8.83
C SER A 312 -0.01 -16.57 -9.27
N GLN A 313 0.57 -17.43 -8.44
CA GLN A 313 1.80 -18.15 -8.82
C GLN A 313 1.67 -18.86 -10.17
N GLU A 314 0.56 -19.55 -10.41
CA GLU A 314 0.30 -20.25 -11.68
C GLU A 314 0.28 -19.29 -12.87
N ARG A 315 -0.35 -18.13 -12.73
CA ARG A 315 -0.39 -17.08 -13.77
C ARG A 315 0.98 -16.46 -14.02
N ARG A 316 1.78 -16.27 -12.97
CA ARG A 316 3.17 -15.80 -13.10
C ARG A 316 4.04 -16.81 -13.87
N GLU A 317 3.89 -18.10 -13.56
CA GLU A 317 4.55 -19.19 -14.30
C GLU A 317 4.11 -19.25 -15.76
N GLU A 318 2.80 -19.06 -16.07
CA GLU A 318 2.28 -19.02 -17.44
C GLU A 318 2.82 -17.80 -18.24
N LEU A 319 2.94 -16.63 -17.61
CA LEU A 319 3.54 -15.44 -18.22
C LEU A 319 5.03 -15.66 -18.55
N GLY A 320 5.76 -16.43 -17.75
CA GLY A 320 7.15 -16.80 -17.96
C GLY A 320 8.05 -15.58 -18.21
N LYS A 321 8.70 -15.51 -19.39
CA LYS A 321 9.61 -14.39 -19.75
C LYS A 321 8.92 -13.01 -19.83
N HIS A 322 7.61 -12.96 -19.88
CA HIS A 322 6.82 -11.74 -19.94
C HIS A 322 6.48 -11.18 -18.55
N TYR A 323 7.03 -11.79 -17.49
CA TYR A 323 6.84 -11.38 -16.11
C TYR A 323 8.19 -11.17 -15.41
N LEU A 324 8.31 -10.10 -14.66
CA LEU A 324 9.45 -9.86 -13.76
C LEU A 324 8.97 -9.15 -12.50
N ASP A 325 9.28 -9.73 -11.34
CA ASP A 325 9.13 -9.07 -10.05
C ASP A 325 10.50 -8.55 -9.57
N VAL A 326 10.58 -7.29 -9.21
CA VAL A 326 11.82 -6.63 -8.75
C VAL A 326 11.98 -6.64 -7.23
N GLY A 327 11.07 -7.29 -6.51
CA GLY A 327 10.97 -7.19 -5.06
C GLY A 327 10.33 -5.88 -4.62
N ILE A 328 10.49 -5.51 -3.36
CA ILE A 328 9.99 -4.22 -2.85
C ILE A 328 10.96 -3.12 -3.29
N ALA A 329 10.89 -2.74 -4.57
CA ALA A 329 11.79 -1.79 -5.23
C ALA A 329 11.02 -0.99 -6.30
N GLU A 330 10.03 -0.23 -5.87
CA GLU A 330 9.12 0.52 -6.75
C GLU A 330 9.88 1.53 -7.63
N GLU A 331 10.89 2.20 -7.09
CA GLU A 331 11.73 3.16 -7.81
C GLU A 331 12.48 2.47 -8.96
N THR A 332 13.05 1.29 -8.69
CA THR A 332 13.69 0.46 -9.71
C THR A 332 12.68 0.00 -10.76
N ALA A 333 11.45 -0.36 -10.37
CA ALA A 333 10.40 -0.77 -11.30
C ALA A 333 10.08 0.32 -12.32
N VAL A 334 9.94 1.58 -11.90
CA VAL A 334 9.67 2.71 -12.80
C VAL A 334 10.86 2.97 -13.74
N ALA A 335 12.08 3.01 -13.20
CA ALA A 335 13.29 3.22 -14.02
C ALA A 335 13.48 2.09 -15.04
N MET A 336 13.23 0.81 -14.64
CA MET A 336 13.26 -0.34 -15.55
C MET A 336 12.15 -0.27 -16.60
N ALA A 337 10.93 0.14 -16.21
CA ALA A 337 9.83 0.33 -17.15
C ALA A 337 10.19 1.36 -18.22
N SER A 338 10.78 2.47 -17.81
CA SER A 338 11.30 3.51 -18.73
C SER A 338 12.35 2.94 -19.68
N GLY A 339 13.37 2.25 -19.16
CA GLY A 339 14.42 1.65 -19.96
C GLY A 339 13.92 0.59 -20.94
N ALA A 340 13.00 -0.26 -20.52
CA ALA A 340 12.42 -1.30 -21.36
C ALA A 340 11.52 -0.70 -22.47
N ALA A 341 10.70 0.30 -22.14
CA ALA A 341 9.89 1.02 -23.13
C ALA A 341 10.78 1.75 -24.15
N HIS A 342 11.85 2.40 -23.70
CA HIS A 342 12.84 3.02 -24.61
C HIS A 342 13.46 2.00 -25.58
N ALA A 343 13.67 0.77 -25.14
CA ALA A 343 14.16 -0.32 -25.98
C ALA A 343 13.08 -0.94 -26.89
N GLY A 344 11.83 -0.46 -26.82
CA GLY A 344 10.72 -0.88 -27.67
C GLY A 344 9.89 -2.03 -27.11
N ALA A 345 9.97 -2.30 -25.80
CA ALA A 345 9.03 -3.21 -25.11
C ALA A 345 7.72 -2.49 -24.79
N HIS A 346 6.62 -3.24 -24.81
CA HIS A 346 5.30 -2.79 -24.35
C HIS A 346 5.17 -3.15 -22.86
N VAL A 347 5.47 -2.21 -21.99
CA VAL A 347 5.66 -2.45 -20.56
C VAL A 347 4.50 -1.93 -19.75
N VAL A 348 4.01 -2.77 -18.83
CA VAL A 348 3.11 -2.35 -17.76
C VAL A 348 3.71 -2.67 -16.39
N TRP A 349 3.72 -1.68 -15.50
CA TRP A 349 4.01 -1.87 -14.08
C TRP A 349 2.78 -1.57 -13.25
N GLY A 350 2.47 -2.45 -12.28
CA GLY A 350 1.31 -2.28 -11.42
C GLY A 350 1.64 -2.28 -9.94
N SER A 351 1.01 -1.36 -9.19
CA SER A 351 1.13 -1.29 -7.74
C SER A 351 -0.09 -0.59 -7.12
N SER A 352 -0.17 -0.59 -5.78
CA SER A 352 -1.12 0.27 -5.08
C SER A 352 -0.70 1.74 -5.22
N ALA A 353 -1.66 2.64 -5.38
CA ALA A 353 -1.41 4.07 -5.48
C ALA A 353 -0.63 4.63 -4.27
N THR A 354 -0.82 4.04 -3.08
CA THR A 354 -0.05 4.40 -1.88
C THR A 354 1.44 4.07 -2.02
N PHE A 355 1.82 2.99 -2.72
CA PHE A 355 3.22 2.62 -2.95
C PHE A 355 3.82 3.37 -4.13
N ILE A 356 3.02 3.68 -5.17
CA ILE A 356 3.45 4.48 -6.32
C ILE A 356 3.95 5.87 -5.88
N GLN A 357 3.46 6.41 -4.77
CA GLN A 357 3.92 7.72 -4.26
C GLN A 357 5.42 7.78 -3.92
N ARG A 358 6.09 6.64 -3.65
CA ARG A 358 7.55 6.58 -3.49
C ARG A 358 8.30 6.95 -4.74
N THR A 359 7.70 6.76 -5.90
CA THR A 359 8.35 6.85 -7.21
C THR A 359 8.13 8.19 -7.91
N TYR A 360 7.71 9.23 -7.18
CA TYR A 360 7.41 10.52 -7.79
C TYR A 360 8.59 11.10 -8.58
N ASP A 361 9.81 10.96 -8.06
CA ASP A 361 11.02 11.39 -8.75
C ASP A 361 11.25 10.56 -10.04
N GLN A 362 11.21 9.23 -9.97
CA GLN A 362 11.42 8.34 -11.11
C GLN A 362 10.33 8.50 -12.17
N LEU A 363 9.07 8.70 -11.76
CA LEU A 363 7.97 9.03 -12.68
C LEU A 363 8.24 10.35 -13.41
N THR A 364 8.81 11.34 -12.71
CA THR A 364 9.12 12.65 -13.28
C THR A 364 10.39 12.62 -14.12
N GLN A 365 11.52 12.17 -13.57
CA GLN A 365 12.85 12.26 -14.17
C GLN A 365 13.13 11.12 -15.16
N ASP A 366 12.91 9.87 -14.73
CA ASP A 366 13.30 8.72 -15.53
C ASP A 366 12.26 8.42 -16.62
N LEU A 367 10.98 8.64 -16.34
CA LEU A 367 9.90 8.27 -17.24
C LEU A 367 9.34 9.46 -18.05
N ALA A 368 8.72 10.45 -17.39
CA ALA A 368 7.94 11.50 -18.07
C ALA A 368 8.81 12.54 -18.79
N LEU A 369 9.94 12.92 -18.21
CA LEU A 369 10.91 13.83 -18.86
C LEU A 369 11.46 13.21 -20.16
N ASN A 370 11.67 11.89 -20.16
CA ASN A 370 12.16 11.13 -21.30
C ASN A 370 11.04 10.72 -22.28
N GLN A 371 9.78 10.93 -21.94
CA GLN A 371 8.59 10.58 -22.73
C GLN A 371 8.57 9.09 -23.17
N ASN A 372 9.13 8.20 -22.38
CA ASN A 372 9.11 6.77 -22.67
C ASN A 372 7.70 6.17 -22.43
N PRO A 373 7.13 5.41 -23.40
CA PRO A 373 5.73 5.02 -23.37
C PRO A 373 5.45 3.80 -22.47
N ALA A 374 5.87 3.82 -21.20
CA ALA A 374 5.51 2.79 -20.26
C ALA A 374 4.12 3.06 -19.63
N VAL A 375 3.41 2.00 -19.29
CA VAL A 375 2.11 2.03 -18.67
C VAL A 375 2.24 1.73 -17.18
N ILE A 376 1.66 2.58 -16.35
CA ILE A 376 1.59 2.39 -14.90
C ILE A 376 0.12 2.14 -14.55
N VAL A 377 -0.19 1.08 -13.84
CA VAL A 377 -1.55 0.81 -13.35
C VAL A 377 -1.58 0.89 -11.83
N GLY A 378 -2.45 1.73 -11.28
CA GLY A 378 -2.53 1.98 -9.84
C GLY A 378 -3.92 1.78 -9.27
N SER A 379 -4.00 1.06 -8.13
CA SER A 379 -5.24 0.89 -7.38
C SER A 379 -5.25 1.79 -6.15
N GLY A 380 -6.34 2.53 -5.95
CA GLY A 380 -6.58 3.35 -4.77
C GLY A 380 -7.83 4.18 -4.94
N SER A 381 -8.72 4.16 -3.95
CA SER A 381 -10.03 4.79 -4.01
C SER A 381 -10.51 5.17 -2.61
N ILE A 382 -11.36 6.19 -2.54
CA ILE A 382 -12.13 6.53 -1.33
C ILE A 382 -12.95 5.32 -0.87
N ARG A 383 -13.53 4.57 -1.79
CA ARG A 383 -14.35 3.37 -1.51
C ARG A 383 -13.56 2.22 -0.90
N GLY A 384 -12.23 2.21 -1.05
CA GLY A 384 -11.32 1.18 -0.55
C GLY A 384 -10.44 1.62 0.62
N LEU A 385 -10.77 2.74 1.29
CA LEU A 385 -9.97 3.23 2.41
C LEU A 385 -9.95 2.25 3.59
N MET A 386 -8.76 2.02 4.10
CA MET A 386 -8.50 1.20 5.27
C MET A 386 -7.72 1.99 6.34
N ALA A 387 -6.45 1.69 6.54
CA ALA A 387 -5.60 2.41 7.49
C ALA A 387 -5.00 3.68 6.88
N ALA A 388 -4.66 4.65 7.71
CA ALA A 388 -4.03 5.91 7.31
C ALA A 388 -2.73 5.73 6.50
N THR A 389 -2.08 4.60 6.66
CA THR A 389 -0.82 4.24 5.98
C THR A 389 -1.00 3.68 4.57
N HIS A 390 -2.25 3.36 4.13
CA HIS A 390 -2.54 2.71 2.84
C HIS A 390 -3.72 3.39 2.15
N GLN A 391 -3.57 4.64 1.71
CA GLN A 391 -4.69 5.44 1.19
C GLN A 391 -4.66 5.64 -0.33
N GLY A 392 -3.58 6.16 -0.89
CA GLY A 392 -3.50 6.45 -2.32
C GLY A 392 -4.41 7.57 -2.83
N LEU A 393 -5.02 8.35 -1.93
CA LEU A 393 -6.00 9.41 -2.27
C LEU A 393 -5.41 10.60 -3.02
N SER A 394 -4.09 10.74 -3.01
CA SER A 394 -3.35 11.80 -3.70
C SER A 394 -2.94 11.44 -5.12
N SER A 395 -3.34 10.28 -5.65
CA SER A 395 -2.89 9.82 -6.97
C SER A 395 -3.18 10.82 -8.08
N ILE A 396 -4.39 11.40 -8.14
CA ILE A 396 -4.75 12.41 -9.13
C ILE A 396 -3.84 13.64 -9.00
N SER A 397 -3.79 14.25 -7.81
CA SER A 397 -3.01 15.47 -7.58
C SER A 397 -1.50 15.28 -7.76
N MET A 398 -0.99 14.08 -7.49
CA MET A 398 0.43 13.74 -7.63
C MET A 398 0.81 13.44 -9.09
N ILE A 399 0.08 12.53 -9.74
CA ILE A 399 0.44 12.05 -11.08
C ILE A 399 0.04 13.06 -12.17
N ALA A 400 -1.16 13.64 -12.09
CA ALA A 400 -1.62 14.62 -13.07
C ALA A 400 -0.81 15.93 -13.05
N ASN A 401 -0.01 16.17 -12.02
CA ASN A 401 0.90 17.31 -11.92
C ASN A 401 2.25 17.08 -12.64
N ILE A 402 2.55 15.85 -13.08
CA ILE A 402 3.79 15.54 -13.79
C ILE A 402 3.62 15.90 -15.27
N PRO A 403 4.48 16.79 -15.84
CA PRO A 403 4.43 17.10 -17.27
C PRO A 403 4.60 15.86 -18.13
N ASN A 404 3.94 15.82 -19.28
CA ASN A 404 3.96 14.72 -20.27
C ASN A 404 3.29 13.42 -19.80
N MET A 405 2.95 13.26 -18.52
CA MET A 405 2.23 12.10 -18.04
C MET A 405 0.75 12.18 -18.45
N VAL A 406 0.23 11.11 -19.04
CA VAL A 406 -1.20 10.95 -19.31
C VAL A 406 -1.84 10.18 -18.16
N TYR A 407 -2.90 10.73 -17.56
CA TYR A 407 -3.69 10.06 -16.52
C TYR A 407 -5.05 9.67 -17.08
N LEU A 408 -5.32 8.37 -17.17
CA LEU A 408 -6.59 7.79 -17.60
C LEU A 408 -7.36 7.19 -16.42
N ALA A 409 -8.67 7.40 -16.44
CA ALA A 409 -9.58 6.91 -15.40
C ALA A 409 -10.81 6.21 -16.05
N PRO A 410 -10.74 4.89 -16.22
CA PRO A 410 -11.87 4.10 -16.74
C PRO A 410 -13.01 4.02 -15.72
N SER A 411 -14.24 3.90 -16.19
CA SER A 411 -15.43 3.73 -15.35
C SER A 411 -16.03 2.32 -15.38
N ASN A 412 -15.53 1.46 -16.26
CA ASN A 412 -15.99 0.08 -16.44
C ASN A 412 -14.89 -0.82 -17.02
N ALA A 413 -15.15 -2.11 -17.10
CA ALA A 413 -14.20 -3.12 -17.55
C ALA A 413 -13.75 -2.94 -19.00
N GLU A 414 -14.69 -2.61 -19.89
CA GLU A 414 -14.41 -2.45 -21.32
C GLU A 414 -13.55 -1.23 -21.59
N GLU A 415 -13.80 -0.12 -20.89
CA GLU A 415 -12.93 1.06 -20.93
C GLU A 415 -11.53 0.76 -20.38
N TYR A 416 -11.44 -0.01 -19.30
CA TYR A 416 -10.16 -0.39 -18.72
C TYR A 416 -9.28 -1.17 -19.71
N ILE A 417 -9.87 -2.16 -20.39
CA ILE A 417 -9.17 -2.93 -21.44
C ILE A 417 -8.80 -2.04 -22.62
N ALA A 418 -9.73 -1.19 -23.10
CA ALA A 418 -9.46 -0.28 -24.22
C ALA A 418 -8.35 0.73 -23.91
N MET A 419 -8.28 1.24 -22.69
CA MET A 419 -7.21 2.11 -22.24
C MET A 419 -5.87 1.38 -22.14
N LEU A 420 -5.85 0.13 -21.67
CA LEU A 420 -4.64 -0.71 -21.65
C LEU A 420 -4.12 -0.96 -23.07
N ASP A 421 -5.00 -1.33 -24.02
CA ASP A 421 -4.63 -1.56 -25.41
C ASP A 421 -4.03 -0.30 -26.04
N TRP A 422 -4.74 0.83 -25.94
CA TRP A 422 -4.22 2.10 -26.48
C TRP A 422 -2.90 2.49 -25.83
N ALA A 423 -2.80 2.41 -24.50
CA ALA A 423 -1.60 2.85 -23.78
C ALA A 423 -0.38 1.99 -24.09
N LEU A 424 -0.54 0.69 -24.34
CA LEU A 424 0.55 -0.21 -24.70
C LEU A 424 0.94 -0.13 -26.19
N ASP A 425 0.00 0.28 -27.06
CA ASP A 425 0.23 0.32 -28.52
C ASP A 425 0.73 1.68 -29.03
N GLN A 426 0.57 2.77 -28.25
CA GLN A 426 1.10 4.09 -28.59
C GLN A 426 2.60 4.22 -28.18
N ASP A 427 3.33 5.15 -28.80
CA ASP A 427 4.79 5.33 -28.66
C ASP A 427 5.21 6.75 -28.19
N LYS A 428 4.27 7.53 -27.64
CA LYS A 428 4.48 8.97 -27.38
C LYS A 428 4.49 9.37 -25.93
N HIS A 429 3.69 8.68 -25.11
CA HIS A 429 3.40 9.17 -23.76
C HIS A 429 3.55 8.07 -22.70
N PRO A 430 4.14 8.37 -21.54
CA PRO A 430 3.94 7.57 -20.35
C PRO A 430 2.49 7.72 -19.87
N VAL A 431 1.87 6.60 -19.51
CA VAL A 431 0.44 6.54 -19.17
C VAL A 431 0.24 5.96 -17.78
N TYR A 432 -0.53 6.65 -16.95
CA TYR A 432 -1.08 6.10 -15.71
C TYR A 432 -2.55 5.77 -15.92
N ILE A 433 -2.97 4.57 -15.52
CA ILE A 433 -4.37 4.14 -15.55
C ILE A 433 -4.81 3.83 -14.12
N ALA A 434 -5.82 4.55 -13.63
CA ALA A 434 -6.43 4.28 -12.35
C ALA A 434 -7.34 3.05 -12.44
N ILE A 435 -7.00 1.98 -11.72
CA ILE A 435 -7.83 0.77 -11.67
C ILE A 435 -9.11 1.10 -10.89
N PRO A 436 -10.33 0.90 -11.46
CA PRO A 436 -11.56 1.11 -10.72
C PRO A 436 -11.66 0.19 -9.50
N SER A 437 -12.33 0.65 -8.46
CA SER A 437 -12.54 -0.08 -7.22
C SER A 437 -14.00 -0.53 -7.06
N GLY A 438 -14.21 -1.52 -6.21
CA GLY A 438 -15.55 -2.06 -5.96
C GLY A 438 -15.97 -3.15 -6.95
N PRO A 439 -17.28 -3.43 -7.08
CA PRO A 439 -17.81 -4.40 -8.03
C PRO A 439 -17.50 -4.01 -9.47
N VAL A 440 -17.20 -5.00 -10.31
CA VAL A 440 -16.96 -4.76 -11.73
C VAL A 440 -18.22 -4.23 -12.38
N VAL A 441 -18.08 -3.13 -13.13
CA VAL A 441 -19.13 -2.55 -13.95
C VAL A 441 -18.84 -2.91 -15.41
N HIS A 442 -19.83 -3.42 -16.12
CA HIS A 442 -19.80 -3.71 -17.55
C HIS A 442 -20.70 -2.76 -18.34
N THR A 443 -20.37 -2.53 -19.61
CA THR A 443 -21.22 -1.83 -20.57
C THR A 443 -21.42 -2.66 -21.82
N GLU A 444 -22.65 -2.68 -22.34
CA GLU A 444 -22.98 -3.35 -23.62
C GLU A 444 -22.77 -2.39 -24.83
N GLY A 445 -22.56 -1.11 -24.57
CA GLY A 445 -22.35 -0.09 -25.60
C GLY A 445 -20.91 -0.04 -26.12
N PRO A 446 -20.68 0.63 -27.25
CA PRO A 446 -19.32 0.88 -27.72
C PRO A 446 -18.59 1.80 -26.74
N VAL A 447 -17.33 1.48 -26.46
CA VAL A 447 -16.44 2.32 -25.65
C VAL A 447 -15.43 3.03 -26.54
N ARG A 448 -14.91 4.14 -26.06
CA ARG A 448 -13.79 4.85 -26.69
C ARG A 448 -12.56 3.97 -26.70
N THR A 449 -11.92 3.81 -27.86
CA THR A 449 -10.71 2.98 -28.05
C THR A 449 -9.47 3.78 -28.50
N ASN A 450 -9.66 5.04 -28.87
CA ASN A 450 -8.57 5.94 -29.25
C ASN A 450 -8.54 7.14 -28.30
N PHE A 451 -7.38 7.40 -27.70
CA PHE A 451 -7.14 8.47 -26.75
C PHE A 451 -6.02 9.43 -27.22
N ASP A 452 -5.70 9.46 -28.53
CA ASP A 452 -4.68 10.35 -29.11
C ASP A 452 -5.04 11.83 -28.95
N ASP A 453 -6.34 12.16 -28.99
CA ASP A 453 -6.82 13.50 -28.64
C ASP A 453 -6.87 13.63 -27.12
N LEU A 454 -5.69 13.99 -26.56
CA LEU A 454 -5.51 14.08 -25.11
C LEU A 454 -6.43 15.12 -24.47
N ASN A 455 -6.90 14.80 -23.26
CA ASN A 455 -7.75 15.65 -22.42
C ASN A 455 -9.07 16.09 -23.09
N THR A 456 -9.58 15.32 -24.07
CA THR A 456 -10.90 15.51 -24.63
C THR A 456 -11.94 14.69 -23.90
N TYR A 457 -13.08 15.29 -23.63
CA TYR A 457 -14.16 14.70 -22.85
C TYR A 457 -15.34 14.33 -23.73
N GLU A 458 -16.21 13.44 -23.25
CA GLU A 458 -17.41 13.01 -23.96
C GLU A 458 -18.67 13.50 -23.25
N VAL A 459 -19.58 14.12 -23.98
CA VAL A 459 -20.92 14.43 -23.49
C VAL A 459 -21.82 13.21 -23.72
N THR A 460 -22.11 12.48 -22.65
CA THR A 460 -22.92 11.25 -22.70
C THR A 460 -24.41 11.53 -22.57
N ARG A 461 -24.77 12.65 -21.95
CA ARG A 461 -26.14 13.16 -21.87
C ARG A 461 -26.16 14.68 -22.06
N GLN A 462 -26.93 15.18 -23.00
CA GLN A 462 -27.07 16.61 -23.22
C GLN A 462 -28.20 17.19 -22.35
N GLY A 463 -27.92 18.31 -21.71
CA GLY A 463 -28.86 19.08 -20.89
C GLY A 463 -28.55 20.57 -20.93
N SER A 464 -28.94 21.31 -19.89
CA SER A 464 -28.66 22.74 -19.74
C SER A 464 -28.63 23.15 -18.27
N LYS A 465 -28.18 24.38 -17.98
CA LYS A 465 -28.05 25.00 -16.65
C LYS A 465 -27.02 24.37 -15.73
N VAL A 466 -26.92 23.03 -15.68
CA VAL A 466 -25.99 22.30 -14.83
C VAL A 466 -25.27 21.26 -15.68
N ALA A 467 -23.93 21.23 -15.61
CA ALA A 467 -23.14 20.17 -16.18
C ALA A 467 -22.46 19.40 -15.04
N VAL A 468 -22.60 18.07 -15.06
CA VAL A 468 -21.95 17.14 -14.12
C VAL A 468 -20.84 16.42 -14.86
N LEU A 469 -19.61 16.65 -14.42
CA LEU A 469 -18.40 16.01 -14.93
C LEU A 469 -17.93 15.02 -13.87
N ALA A 470 -18.01 13.72 -14.14
CA ALA A 470 -17.69 12.67 -13.18
C ALA A 470 -16.57 11.77 -13.72
N LEU A 471 -15.45 11.71 -12.96
CA LEU A 471 -14.22 11.08 -13.39
C LEU A 471 -14.16 9.62 -12.95
N GLY A 472 -13.88 8.73 -13.91
CA GLY A 472 -13.51 7.33 -13.66
C GLY A 472 -14.53 6.57 -12.82
N ASP A 473 -14.07 5.97 -11.73
CA ASP A 473 -14.88 5.13 -10.83
C ASP A 473 -16.11 5.83 -10.22
N PHE A 474 -16.13 7.17 -10.21
CA PHE A 474 -17.28 7.96 -9.75
C PHE A 474 -18.23 8.39 -10.85
N TYR A 475 -18.10 7.85 -12.06
CA TYR A 475 -19.03 8.14 -13.15
C TYR A 475 -20.47 7.69 -12.82
N ASP A 476 -20.62 6.56 -12.11
CA ASP A 476 -21.92 6.08 -11.61
C ASP A 476 -22.59 7.07 -10.64
N LEU A 477 -21.80 7.77 -9.82
CA LEU A 477 -22.30 8.84 -8.96
C LEU A 477 -22.76 10.05 -9.78
N GLY A 478 -22.04 10.36 -10.86
CA GLY A 478 -22.45 11.39 -11.81
C GLY A 478 -23.79 11.09 -12.47
N GLU A 479 -24.03 9.86 -12.93
CA GLU A 479 -25.32 9.41 -13.49
C GLU A 479 -26.46 9.57 -12.49
N LYS A 480 -26.29 9.07 -11.27
CA LYS A 480 -27.27 9.21 -10.18
C LYS A 480 -27.51 10.67 -9.80
N THR A 481 -26.47 11.53 -9.87
CA THR A 481 -26.61 12.97 -9.60
C THR A 481 -27.48 13.66 -10.64
N VAL A 482 -27.30 13.36 -11.92
CA VAL A 482 -28.15 13.90 -13.00
C VAL A 482 -29.60 13.45 -12.82
N GLU A 483 -29.83 12.20 -12.43
CA GLU A 483 -31.19 11.71 -12.12
C GLU A 483 -31.80 12.43 -10.90
N ALA A 484 -31.02 12.67 -9.85
CA ALA A 484 -31.45 13.43 -8.67
C ALA A 484 -31.79 14.87 -9.02
N LEU A 485 -31.02 15.55 -9.86
CA LEU A 485 -31.31 16.91 -10.36
C LEU A 485 -32.59 16.96 -11.16
N SER A 486 -32.84 15.99 -12.05
CA SER A 486 -34.10 15.89 -12.82
C SER A 486 -35.29 15.65 -11.89
N SER A 487 -35.23 14.68 -10.99
CA SER A 487 -36.35 14.29 -10.12
C SER A 487 -36.69 15.32 -9.04
N THR A 488 -35.66 16.00 -8.47
CA THR A 488 -35.86 16.92 -7.33
C THR A 488 -36.04 18.40 -7.78
N LEU A 489 -35.36 18.81 -8.85
CA LEU A 489 -35.33 20.21 -9.29
C LEU A 489 -35.93 20.42 -10.68
N GLY A 490 -36.26 19.34 -11.39
CA GLY A 490 -36.75 19.44 -12.80
C GLY A 490 -35.67 19.94 -13.76
N ILE A 491 -34.39 19.74 -13.45
CA ILE A 491 -33.24 20.18 -14.24
C ILE A 491 -32.70 19.00 -15.04
N GLU A 492 -32.81 19.06 -16.37
CA GLU A 492 -32.12 18.13 -17.25
C GLU A 492 -30.66 18.57 -17.39
N ALA A 493 -29.79 18.00 -16.56
CA ALA A 493 -28.39 18.37 -16.54
C ALA A 493 -27.61 17.64 -17.65
N THR A 494 -26.52 18.28 -18.11
CA THR A 494 -25.54 17.65 -19.00
C THR A 494 -24.67 16.70 -18.18
N LEU A 495 -24.44 15.48 -18.68
CA LEU A 495 -23.46 14.53 -18.10
C LEU A 495 -22.27 14.41 -19.02
N VAL A 496 -21.07 14.53 -18.43
CA VAL A 496 -19.80 14.47 -19.14
C VAL A 496 -18.92 13.38 -18.55
N LYS A 497 -18.31 12.57 -19.42
CA LYS A 497 -17.30 11.57 -19.09
C LYS A 497 -15.92 12.11 -19.48
N PRO A 498 -15.05 12.45 -18.51
CA PRO A 498 -13.76 13.08 -18.79
C PRO A 498 -12.71 12.15 -19.38
N TYR A 499 -12.64 10.88 -18.95
CA TYR A 499 -11.58 9.91 -19.24
C TYR A 499 -10.20 10.29 -18.70
N PHE A 500 -9.82 11.57 -18.74
CA PHE A 500 -8.49 12.09 -18.40
C PHE A 500 -8.53 12.95 -17.14
N ALA A 501 -7.50 12.81 -16.29
CA ALA A 501 -7.24 13.73 -15.18
C ALA A 501 -5.98 14.60 -15.41
N SER A 502 -5.17 14.30 -16.45
CA SER A 502 -3.91 15.01 -16.75
C SER A 502 -4.08 16.41 -17.34
N GLY A 503 -5.32 16.84 -17.63
CA GLY A 503 -5.61 18.14 -18.18
C GLY A 503 -7.10 18.42 -18.24
N VAL A 504 -7.49 19.51 -18.90
CA VAL A 504 -8.89 19.94 -19.05
C VAL A 504 -9.24 20.11 -20.53
N ASP A 505 -10.46 19.72 -20.89
CA ASP A 505 -11.02 20.00 -22.22
C ASP A 505 -11.49 21.45 -22.29
N GLN A 506 -10.57 22.34 -22.72
CA GLN A 506 -10.83 23.76 -22.82
C GLN A 506 -11.99 24.07 -23.76
N ASN A 507 -12.07 23.37 -24.91
CA ASN A 507 -13.10 23.59 -25.90
C ASN A 507 -14.49 23.22 -25.37
N LEU A 508 -14.60 22.09 -24.70
CA LEU A 508 -15.85 21.68 -24.09
C LEU A 508 -16.26 22.64 -22.95
N LEU A 509 -15.32 22.97 -22.06
CA LEU A 509 -15.58 23.84 -20.91
C LEU A 509 -16.05 25.24 -21.37
N ASP A 510 -15.38 25.82 -22.39
CA ASP A 510 -15.79 27.11 -22.98
C ASP A 510 -17.19 27.09 -23.64
N ASN A 511 -17.61 25.92 -24.12
CA ASN A 511 -18.96 25.73 -24.64
C ASN A 511 -20.00 25.55 -23.52
N LEU A 512 -19.67 24.76 -22.50
CA LEU A 512 -20.59 24.51 -21.36
C LEU A 512 -20.96 25.80 -20.65
N VAL A 513 -20.01 26.70 -20.39
CA VAL A 513 -20.30 27.95 -19.66
C VAL A 513 -21.20 28.92 -20.38
N LYS A 514 -21.54 28.69 -21.67
CA LYS A 514 -22.51 29.49 -22.41
C LYS A 514 -23.96 29.21 -22.01
N ASP A 515 -24.24 27.96 -21.61
CA ASP A 515 -25.60 27.48 -21.35
C ASP A 515 -25.76 26.85 -19.96
N HIS A 516 -24.67 26.83 -19.16
CA HIS A 516 -24.63 26.21 -17.83
C HIS A 516 -24.15 27.21 -16.77
N ASP A 517 -24.96 27.40 -15.74
CA ASP A 517 -24.70 28.31 -14.62
C ASP A 517 -23.84 27.63 -13.54
N VAL A 518 -23.89 26.29 -13.44
CA VAL A 518 -23.18 25.47 -12.47
C VAL A 518 -22.45 24.31 -13.16
N ILE A 519 -21.20 24.17 -12.86
CA ILE A 519 -20.36 23.02 -13.25
C ILE A 519 -20.04 22.22 -11.99
N VAL A 520 -20.44 20.96 -11.97
CA VAL A 520 -20.14 19.99 -10.90
C VAL A 520 -19.01 19.11 -11.35
N THR A 521 -17.98 18.93 -10.52
CA THR A 521 -16.91 17.95 -10.76
C THR A 521 -16.89 16.92 -9.64
N ILE A 522 -16.77 15.63 -9.99
CA ILE A 522 -16.74 14.52 -9.03
C ILE A 522 -15.49 13.69 -9.34
N GLU A 523 -14.61 13.52 -8.34
CA GLU A 523 -13.35 12.78 -8.47
C GLU A 523 -13.09 11.85 -7.28
N ASP A 524 -12.45 10.72 -7.53
CA ASP A 524 -12.06 9.74 -6.51
C ASP A 524 -10.68 10.11 -5.93
N GLY A 525 -10.65 11.11 -5.07
CA GLY A 525 -9.42 11.62 -4.48
C GLY A 525 -9.64 12.84 -3.59
N ILE A 526 -8.52 13.44 -3.18
CA ILE A 526 -8.54 14.70 -2.44
C ILE A 526 -8.84 15.87 -3.38
N ILE A 527 -9.70 16.80 -2.93
CA ILE A 527 -10.08 17.99 -3.71
C ILE A 527 -8.88 18.91 -3.94
N GLU A 528 -8.07 19.14 -2.88
CA GLU A 528 -6.97 20.07 -2.92
C GLU A 528 -5.84 19.59 -3.86
N GLY A 529 -5.60 20.33 -4.92
CA GLY A 529 -4.69 19.97 -6.00
C GLY A 529 -5.24 18.94 -6.97
N GLY A 530 -6.53 18.56 -6.83
CA GLY A 530 -7.21 17.59 -7.67
C GLY A 530 -7.59 18.12 -9.06
N TRP A 531 -8.18 17.26 -9.87
CA TRP A 531 -8.62 17.57 -11.21
C TRP A 531 -9.76 18.60 -11.25
N GLY A 532 -10.72 18.53 -10.33
CA GLY A 532 -11.81 19.50 -10.21
C GLY A 532 -11.32 20.92 -9.91
N GLN A 533 -10.27 21.09 -9.11
CA GLN A 533 -9.65 22.39 -8.89
C GLN A 533 -8.98 22.95 -10.15
N ASN A 534 -8.40 22.11 -11.00
CA ASN A 534 -7.85 22.56 -12.28
C ASN A 534 -8.96 23.10 -13.20
N ILE A 535 -10.14 22.45 -13.22
CA ILE A 535 -11.32 22.96 -13.93
C ILE A 535 -11.78 24.29 -13.34
N ALA A 536 -11.90 24.39 -12.00
CA ALA A 536 -12.28 25.64 -11.34
C ALA A 536 -11.29 26.78 -11.62
N SER A 537 -9.98 26.49 -11.65
CA SER A 537 -8.94 27.46 -12.01
C SER A 537 -9.07 27.93 -13.46
N TYR A 538 -9.31 27.01 -14.40
CA TYR A 538 -9.53 27.36 -15.81
C TYR A 538 -10.75 28.25 -15.99
N LEU A 539 -11.86 27.92 -15.30
CA LEU A 539 -13.13 28.65 -15.38
C LEU A 539 -13.21 29.88 -14.47
N GLY A 540 -12.14 30.24 -13.75
CA GLY A 540 -12.12 31.28 -12.72
C GLY A 540 -12.51 32.69 -13.19
N THR A 541 -12.53 32.94 -14.52
CA THR A 541 -12.99 34.22 -15.12
C THR A 541 -14.38 34.10 -15.73
N SER A 542 -14.99 32.92 -15.73
CA SER A 542 -16.35 32.70 -16.24
C SER A 542 -17.40 33.10 -15.22
N SER A 543 -18.67 33.19 -15.67
CA SER A 543 -19.82 33.41 -14.78
C SER A 543 -20.33 32.14 -14.11
N ALA A 544 -19.90 30.96 -14.57
CA ALA A 544 -20.35 29.69 -14.06
C ALA A 544 -19.75 29.42 -12.67
N ARG A 545 -20.53 28.87 -11.75
CA ARG A 545 -20.06 28.42 -10.45
C ARG A 545 -19.53 27.00 -10.57
N VAL A 546 -18.34 26.72 -10.04
CA VAL A 546 -17.78 25.37 -10.02
C VAL A 546 -17.92 24.79 -8.62
N LEU A 547 -18.53 23.61 -8.51
CA LEU A 547 -18.67 22.84 -7.28
C LEU A 547 -17.84 21.57 -7.42
N ASN A 548 -16.80 21.44 -6.59
CA ASN A 548 -15.88 20.30 -6.62
C ASN A 548 -16.20 19.31 -5.51
N TYR A 549 -16.33 18.03 -5.86
CA TYR A 549 -16.60 16.93 -4.95
C TYR A 549 -15.50 15.88 -4.99
N GLY A 550 -15.02 15.53 -3.82
CA GLY A 550 -13.99 14.59 -3.45
C GLY A 550 -13.84 14.64 -1.93
N VAL A 551 -12.80 14.07 -1.37
CA VAL A 551 -12.54 14.18 0.07
C VAL A 551 -11.59 15.32 0.37
N LYS A 552 -11.60 15.83 1.60
CA LYS A 552 -10.66 16.85 2.07
C LYS A 552 -9.26 16.25 2.22
N LYS A 553 -8.25 17.10 2.11
CA LYS A 553 -6.84 16.75 2.35
C LYS A 553 -6.60 16.41 3.83
N ALA A 554 -6.64 15.11 4.14
CA ALA A 554 -6.42 14.58 5.49
C ALA A 554 -5.88 13.14 5.42
N PHE A 555 -5.34 12.66 6.55
CA PHE A 555 -5.09 11.22 6.74
C PHE A 555 -6.34 10.61 7.39
N TYR A 556 -6.98 9.70 6.70
CA TYR A 556 -8.15 8.96 7.18
C TYR A 556 -7.71 7.62 7.77
N ASP A 557 -8.18 7.24 8.93
CA ASP A 557 -7.79 6.00 9.59
C ASP A 557 -9.02 5.21 10.02
N ARG A 558 -9.26 4.07 9.38
CA ARG A 558 -10.37 3.16 9.68
C ARG A 558 -11.73 3.86 9.77
N VAL A 559 -11.99 4.75 8.82
CA VAL A 559 -13.22 5.53 8.76
C VAL A 559 -14.38 4.71 8.23
N ASN A 560 -15.59 5.06 8.65
CA ASN A 560 -16.80 4.58 7.99
C ASN A 560 -16.93 5.25 6.62
N ILE A 561 -16.77 4.47 5.55
CA ILE A 561 -16.78 5.00 4.18
C ILE A 561 -18.10 5.70 3.82
N ALA A 562 -19.25 5.14 4.23
CA ALA A 562 -20.55 5.76 3.95
C ALA A 562 -20.70 7.11 4.66
N GLU A 563 -20.19 7.22 5.89
CA GLU A 563 -20.18 8.47 6.64
C GLU A 563 -19.24 9.51 6.02
N LEU A 564 -18.02 9.09 5.64
CA LEU A 564 -17.06 9.95 4.95
C LEU A 564 -17.62 10.48 3.62
N MET A 565 -18.27 9.63 2.82
CA MET A 565 -18.89 10.04 1.55
C MET A 565 -20.02 11.05 1.81
N ARG A 566 -20.85 10.84 2.84
CA ARG A 566 -21.89 11.79 3.24
C ARG A 566 -21.33 13.13 3.71
N GLU A 567 -20.34 13.11 4.59
CA GLU A 567 -19.67 14.33 5.08
C GLU A 567 -18.96 15.10 3.97
N SER A 568 -18.52 14.39 2.94
CA SER A 568 -17.91 14.97 1.73
C SER A 568 -18.92 15.32 0.64
N HIS A 569 -20.23 15.23 0.93
CA HIS A 569 -21.34 15.43 -0.02
C HIS A 569 -21.25 14.55 -1.29
N LEU A 570 -20.57 13.41 -1.22
CA LEU A 570 -20.48 12.43 -2.32
C LEU A 570 -21.72 11.51 -2.36
N GLU A 571 -22.90 12.12 -2.26
CA GLU A 571 -24.23 11.50 -2.41
C GLU A 571 -25.08 12.33 -3.39
N PRO A 572 -25.86 11.70 -4.28
CA PRO A 572 -26.60 12.43 -5.33
C PRO A 572 -27.54 13.52 -4.80
N GLU A 573 -28.23 13.24 -3.71
CA GLU A 573 -29.20 14.16 -3.09
C GLU A 573 -28.51 15.37 -2.44
N LEU A 574 -27.34 15.18 -1.86
CA LEU A 574 -26.56 16.27 -1.26
C LEU A 574 -25.95 17.16 -2.34
N ILE A 575 -25.41 16.57 -3.41
CA ILE A 575 -24.94 17.34 -4.57
C ILE A 575 -26.10 18.15 -5.18
N ALA A 576 -27.28 17.54 -5.34
CA ALA A 576 -28.45 18.24 -5.87
C ALA A 576 -28.91 19.40 -4.95
N ALA A 577 -28.82 19.25 -3.63
CA ALA A 577 -29.11 20.31 -2.68
C ALA A 577 -28.12 21.47 -2.78
N ASP A 578 -26.82 21.18 -2.91
CA ASP A 578 -25.78 22.20 -3.11
C ASP A 578 -25.96 22.95 -4.44
N VAL A 579 -26.30 22.23 -5.52
CA VAL A 579 -26.62 22.82 -6.82
C VAL A 579 -27.85 23.74 -6.71
N LYS A 580 -28.89 23.32 -5.99
CA LYS A 580 -30.08 24.15 -5.71
C LYS A 580 -29.69 25.47 -5.04
N GLN A 581 -28.83 25.39 -3.99
CA GLN A 581 -28.34 26.58 -3.31
C GLN A 581 -27.50 27.47 -4.24
N ALA A 582 -26.63 26.86 -5.05
CA ALA A 582 -25.80 27.59 -6.01
C ALA A 582 -26.63 28.33 -7.07
N LEU A 583 -27.76 27.77 -7.49
CA LEU A 583 -28.70 28.41 -8.43
C LEU A 583 -29.63 29.43 -7.77
N GLY A 584 -29.68 29.50 -6.43
CA GLY A 584 -30.57 30.41 -5.70
C GLY A 584 -32.03 30.00 -5.73
N LEU A 585 -32.30 28.68 -5.85
CA LEU A 585 -33.67 28.09 -5.95
C LEU A 585 -34.24 27.70 -4.58
#